data_3cd538ff879ac09810849dde773f8eab
#
_entry.id   3cd538ff879ac09810849dde773f8eab
#
_cell.length_a   1.000
_cell.length_b   1.000
_cell.length_c   1.000
_cell.angle_alpha   90.00
_cell.angle_beta   90.00
_cell.angle_gamma   90.00
#
_symmetry.space_group_name_H-M   'P 1'
#
loop_
_entity.id
_entity.type
_entity.pdbx_description
1 polymer ?
#
loop_
_entity_poly.entity_id
_entity_poly.type
_entity_poly.pdbx_seq_one_letter_code
_entity_poly.pdbx_strand_id
1 'polypeptide(L)'
;MRLFFTRKELKLRRKRTIAGIVCLALVAGIYWILTRPHKVEPEVPTVIVEPAERDNVEIFGEYVGRIRAQQFVEVRARVEGYLESMLFAEGTYVNKNQVLFVINQDQYRAKADKARAQLKKDEAQALKAKRDLERIKPLYAQNAASQLDLDNAEAAYESAVATVAMSEADLAQAELELGYTLVRSPLSGHISERNVDLGTLVGPGGKSLLATVVKSDTVLVDFRDRKSTRLNS
;
A
#
# COMPACT_ATOMS: atom_id res chain seq x y z
N MET A 1 101.69 13.86 -92.41
CA MET A 1 101.96 12.75 -91.47
C MET A 1 100.71 11.91 -91.39
N ARG A 2 100.60 10.78 -92.08
CA ARG A 2 99.41 9.93 -92.11
C ARG A 2 99.56 8.86 -91.08
N LEU A 3 98.64 8.82 -90.06
CA LEU A 3 98.54 7.75 -89.09
C LEU A 3 97.62 6.64 -89.60
N PHE A 4 98.22 5.53 -89.96
CA PHE A 4 97.49 4.31 -90.31
C PHE A 4 96.89 3.70 -89.04
N PHE A 5 95.58 3.75 -88.89
CA PHE A 5 94.89 2.99 -87.86
C PHE A 5 94.50 1.61 -88.46
N THR A 6 95.05 0.55 -87.87
CA THR A 6 94.87 -0.81 -88.37
C THR A 6 93.48 -1.35 -87.96
N ARG A 7 92.82 -2.05 -88.85
CA ARG A 7 91.47 -2.67 -88.75
C ARG A 7 91.26 -3.57 -87.50
N LYS A 8 92.24 -3.92 -86.75
CA LYS A 8 92.20 -4.76 -85.55
C LYS A 8 91.73 -3.96 -84.36
N GLU A 9 92.10 -2.70 -84.19
CA GLU A 9 91.72 -1.85 -83.09
C GLU A 9 90.21 -1.49 -83.06
N LEU A 10 89.64 -1.31 -84.23
CA LEU A 10 88.19 -1.01 -84.36
C LEU A 10 87.32 -2.22 -83.95
N LYS A 11 87.74 -3.44 -84.24
CA LYS A 11 87.01 -4.66 -83.84
C LYS A 11 87.08 -4.91 -82.33
N LEU A 12 88.20 -4.56 -81.70
CA LEU A 12 88.33 -4.72 -80.25
C LEU A 12 87.49 -3.67 -79.45
N ARG A 13 87.47 -2.45 -79.93
CA ARG A 13 86.59 -1.39 -79.29
C ARG A 13 85.13 -1.74 -79.47
N ARG A 14 84.66 -2.24 -80.63
CA ARG A 14 83.30 -2.64 -80.89
C ARG A 14 82.85 -3.84 -80.00
N LYS A 15 83.76 -4.78 -79.74
CA LYS A 15 83.50 -5.91 -78.85
C LYS A 15 83.38 -5.43 -77.34
N ARG A 16 84.24 -4.45 -76.92
CA ARG A 16 84.21 -3.89 -75.58
C ARG A 16 82.96 -3.05 -75.38
N THR A 17 82.50 -2.28 -76.38
CA THR A 17 81.27 -1.50 -76.30
C THR A 17 80.05 -2.41 -76.28
N ILE A 18 79.99 -3.50 -77.01
CA ILE A 18 78.92 -4.47 -77.04
C ILE A 18 78.90 -5.22 -75.70
N ALA A 19 80.03 -5.61 -75.15
CA ALA A 19 80.13 -6.23 -73.84
C ALA A 19 79.62 -5.31 -72.68
N GLY A 20 79.95 -4.00 -72.80
CA GLY A 20 79.45 -2.98 -71.83
C GLY A 20 77.97 -2.81 -71.91
N ILE A 21 77.35 -2.78 -73.09
CA ILE A 21 75.90 -2.64 -73.29
C ILE A 21 75.16 -3.90 -72.74
N VAL A 22 75.73 -5.11 -72.97
CA VAL A 22 75.16 -6.35 -72.49
C VAL A 22 75.22 -6.40 -70.93
N CYS A 23 76.37 -5.96 -70.36
CA CYS A 23 76.48 -5.88 -68.86
C CYS A 23 75.46 -4.88 -68.29
N LEU A 24 75.31 -3.73 -68.96
CA LEU A 24 74.34 -2.70 -68.49
C LEU A 24 72.89 -3.19 -68.59
N ALA A 25 72.58 -3.94 -69.67
CA ALA A 25 71.26 -4.54 -69.83
C ALA A 25 70.97 -5.64 -68.81
N LEU A 26 72.00 -6.44 -68.43
CA LEU A 26 71.86 -7.45 -67.41
C LEU A 26 71.67 -6.81 -66.02
N VAL A 27 72.44 -5.76 -65.71
CA VAL A 27 72.24 -5.00 -64.39
C VAL A 27 70.87 -4.33 -64.37
N ALA A 28 70.41 -3.72 -65.44
CA ALA A 28 69.08 -3.14 -65.54
C ALA A 28 67.98 -4.21 -65.44
N GLY A 29 68.17 -5.40 -65.98
CA GLY A 29 67.26 -6.52 -65.88
C GLY A 29 67.15 -7.06 -64.44
N ILE A 30 68.33 -7.20 -63.82
CA ILE A 30 68.39 -7.62 -62.39
C ILE A 30 67.72 -6.57 -61.44
N TYR A 31 68.05 -5.26 -61.77
CA TYR A 31 67.41 -4.16 -61.02
C TYR A 31 65.89 -4.16 -61.18
N TRP A 32 65.40 -4.41 -62.43
CA TRP A 32 63.95 -4.46 -62.68
C TRP A 32 63.26 -5.68 -62.04
N ILE A 33 63.95 -6.82 -61.94
CA ILE A 33 63.45 -8.00 -61.21
C ILE A 33 63.39 -7.74 -59.67
N LEU A 34 64.45 -7.10 -59.14
CA LEU A 34 64.56 -6.77 -57.74
C LEU A 34 63.58 -5.65 -57.28
N THR A 35 63.22 -4.74 -58.17
CA THR A 35 62.34 -3.63 -57.95
C THR A 35 60.86 -3.92 -58.28
N ARG A 36 60.54 -5.13 -58.71
CA ARG A 36 59.13 -5.48 -58.93
C ARG A 36 58.42 -5.43 -57.60
N PRO A 37 57.40 -4.55 -57.44
CA PRO A 37 56.59 -4.55 -56.22
C PRO A 37 55.97 -5.93 -56.10
N HIS A 38 56.27 -6.58 -54.97
CA HIS A 38 55.58 -7.79 -54.60
C HIS A 38 54.13 -7.42 -54.33
N LYS A 39 53.20 -7.89 -55.15
CA LYS A 39 51.76 -7.75 -54.86
C LYS A 39 51.50 -8.57 -53.63
N VAL A 40 51.50 -7.91 -52.49
CA VAL A 40 50.95 -8.46 -51.28
C VAL A 40 49.44 -8.54 -51.49
N GLU A 41 48.91 -9.72 -51.74
CA GLU A 41 47.45 -9.93 -51.73
C GLU A 41 47.01 -9.63 -50.29
N PRO A 42 46.03 -8.73 -50.09
CA PRO A 42 45.51 -8.47 -48.76
C PRO A 42 45.03 -9.80 -48.20
N GLU A 43 45.58 -10.23 -47.06
CA GLU A 43 45.02 -11.33 -46.26
C GLU A 43 43.59 -10.97 -45.91
N VAL A 44 42.64 -11.64 -46.53
CA VAL A 44 41.23 -11.51 -46.15
C VAL A 44 41.08 -12.07 -44.74
N PRO A 45 40.70 -11.25 -43.76
CA PRO A 45 40.56 -11.73 -42.37
C PRO A 45 39.52 -12.85 -42.36
N THR A 46 39.93 -14.02 -41.94
CA THR A 46 39.04 -15.15 -41.74
C THR A 46 38.30 -14.94 -40.44
N VAL A 47 37.01 -14.67 -40.50
CA VAL A 47 36.12 -14.58 -39.33
C VAL A 47 35.45 -15.94 -39.13
N ILE A 48 35.52 -16.43 -37.90
CA ILE A 48 34.77 -17.60 -37.50
C ILE A 48 33.33 -17.14 -37.22
N VAL A 49 32.38 -17.66 -37.99
CA VAL A 49 30.95 -17.41 -37.76
C VAL A 49 30.34 -18.66 -37.17
N GLU A 50 29.65 -18.48 -36.04
CA GLU A 50 28.83 -19.51 -35.48
C GLU A 50 27.35 -19.25 -35.83
N PRO A 51 26.56 -20.28 -36.08
CA PRO A 51 25.13 -20.10 -36.34
C PRO A 51 24.45 -19.54 -35.06
N ALA A 52 23.55 -18.55 -35.21
CA ALA A 52 22.77 -18.04 -34.12
C ALA A 52 21.83 -19.13 -33.60
N GLU A 53 22.06 -19.58 -32.37
CA GLU A 53 21.19 -20.50 -31.66
C GLU A 53 20.02 -19.77 -31.07
N ARG A 54 18.80 -20.31 -31.23
CA ARG A 54 17.59 -19.78 -30.57
C ARG A 54 17.45 -20.49 -29.27
N ASP A 55 17.66 -19.75 -28.20
CA ASP A 55 17.39 -20.22 -26.83
C ASP A 55 16.35 -19.35 -26.16
N ASN A 56 15.61 -19.95 -25.22
CA ASN A 56 14.67 -19.22 -24.37
C ASN A 56 15.45 -18.54 -23.25
N VAL A 57 15.68 -17.24 -23.38
CA VAL A 57 16.32 -16.43 -22.34
C VAL A 57 15.25 -15.86 -21.44
N GLU A 58 15.26 -16.24 -20.17
CA GLU A 58 14.42 -15.62 -19.16
C GLU A 58 14.93 -14.19 -18.89
N ILE A 59 14.09 -13.21 -19.20
CA ILE A 59 14.41 -11.80 -18.97
C ILE A 59 13.82 -11.40 -17.62
N PHE A 60 14.67 -11.16 -16.63
CA PHE A 60 14.28 -10.64 -15.33
C PHE A 60 14.31 -9.12 -15.35
N GLY A 61 13.18 -8.52 -14.93
CA GLY A 61 13.09 -7.08 -14.70
C GLY A 61 13.14 -6.78 -13.21
N GLU A 62 13.97 -5.84 -12.79
CA GLU A 62 14.02 -5.36 -11.41
C GLU A 62 13.19 -4.07 -11.30
N TYR A 63 12.21 -4.07 -10.38
CA TYR A 63 11.29 -2.95 -10.20
C TYR A 63 11.28 -2.52 -8.74
N VAL A 64 11.33 -1.22 -8.49
CA VAL A 64 11.16 -0.66 -7.16
C VAL A 64 9.66 -0.53 -6.86
N GLY A 65 9.20 -1.24 -5.84
CA GLY A 65 7.80 -1.23 -5.38
C GLY A 65 7.67 -0.71 -3.96
N ARG A 66 6.46 -0.28 -3.61
CA ARG A 66 6.06 0.04 -2.24
C ARG A 66 5.08 -0.99 -1.73
N ILE A 67 5.36 -1.55 -0.56
CA ILE A 67 4.46 -2.45 0.13
C ILE A 67 3.54 -1.61 1.01
N ARG A 68 2.23 -1.84 0.90
CA ARG A 68 1.21 -1.24 1.76
C ARG A 68 0.34 -2.34 2.37
N ALA A 69 -0.11 -2.13 3.59
CA ALA A 69 -1.10 -3.01 4.19
C ALA A 69 -2.42 -2.93 3.43
N GLN A 70 -3.14 -4.04 3.36
CA GLN A 70 -4.46 -4.11 2.73
C GLN A 70 -5.49 -3.25 3.46
N GLN A 71 -5.43 -3.24 4.81
CA GLN A 71 -6.32 -2.48 5.65
C GLN A 71 -5.51 -1.76 6.73
N PHE A 72 -5.86 -0.52 6.94
CA PHE A 72 -5.27 0.38 7.92
C PHE A 72 -6.42 1.10 8.61
N VAL A 73 -6.54 0.98 9.92
CA VAL A 73 -7.62 1.58 10.69
C VAL A 73 -7.07 2.30 11.92
N GLU A 74 -7.46 3.54 12.05
CA GLU A 74 -7.16 4.35 13.22
C GLU A 74 -8.16 4.04 14.34
N VAL A 75 -7.64 3.67 15.49
CA VAL A 75 -8.41 3.46 16.73
C VAL A 75 -8.51 4.80 17.45
N ARG A 76 -9.72 5.35 17.50
CA ARG A 76 -9.99 6.67 18.08
C ARG A 76 -10.95 6.58 19.26
N ALA A 77 -10.74 7.45 20.27
CA ALA A 77 -11.68 7.64 21.35
C ALA A 77 -12.99 8.28 20.84
N ARG A 78 -14.12 7.68 21.20
CA ARG A 78 -15.47 8.18 20.86
C ARG A 78 -16.13 8.97 21.98
N VAL A 79 -15.63 8.80 23.20
CA VAL A 79 -16.10 9.48 24.42
C VAL A 79 -14.93 10.17 25.10
N GLU A 80 -15.22 11.20 25.88
CA GLU A 80 -14.21 11.95 26.59
C GLU A 80 -13.94 11.33 27.98
N GLY A 81 -12.68 11.28 28.37
CA GLY A 81 -12.28 10.80 29.68
C GLY A 81 -10.79 10.54 29.80
N TYR A 82 -10.32 10.25 30.99
CA TYR A 82 -8.92 9.91 31.22
C TYR A 82 -8.64 8.47 30.79
N LEU A 83 -7.54 8.26 30.11
CA LEU A 83 -7.08 6.92 29.69
C LEU A 83 -6.57 6.18 30.94
N GLU A 84 -7.30 5.14 31.37
CA GLU A 84 -7.02 4.43 32.60
C GLU A 84 -6.05 3.27 32.43
N SER A 85 -6.24 2.46 31.38
CA SER A 85 -5.39 1.31 31.12
C SER A 85 -5.26 0.97 29.65
N MET A 86 -4.15 0.27 29.32
CA MET A 86 -3.85 -0.31 28.02
C MET A 86 -3.67 -1.82 28.20
N LEU A 87 -4.39 -2.62 27.42
CA LEU A 87 -4.49 -4.07 27.55
C LEU A 87 -3.83 -4.82 26.37
N PHE A 88 -2.78 -4.25 25.79
CA PHE A 88 -2.00 -4.87 24.74
C PHE A 88 -0.52 -4.47 24.87
N ALA A 89 0.37 -5.21 24.22
CA ALA A 89 1.75 -4.79 24.01
C ALA A 89 1.90 -4.16 22.62
N GLU A 90 2.67 -3.09 22.53
CA GLU A 90 2.92 -2.37 21.28
C GLU A 90 3.61 -3.28 20.25
N GLY A 91 3.22 -3.18 18.99
CA GLY A 91 3.73 -4.02 17.90
C GLY A 91 3.19 -5.45 17.87
N THR A 92 2.33 -5.86 18.81
CA THR A 92 1.78 -7.22 18.86
C THR A 92 0.55 -7.39 17.97
N TYR A 93 0.22 -8.65 17.72
CA TYR A 93 -1.01 -9.01 17.01
C TYR A 93 -2.21 -8.95 17.96
N VAL A 94 -3.28 -8.29 17.52
CA VAL A 94 -4.54 -8.16 18.25
C VAL A 94 -5.70 -8.72 17.43
N ASN A 95 -6.69 -9.28 18.13
CA ASN A 95 -7.87 -9.83 17.49
C ASN A 95 -8.98 -8.78 17.37
N LYS A 96 -9.85 -8.95 16.37
CA LYS A 96 -11.08 -8.16 16.24
C LYS A 96 -11.90 -8.23 17.52
N ASN A 97 -12.45 -7.09 17.96
CA ASN A 97 -13.20 -6.90 19.22
C ASN A 97 -12.39 -7.07 20.53
N GLN A 98 -11.08 -7.33 20.46
CA GLN A 98 -10.22 -7.30 21.63
C GLN A 98 -10.22 -5.90 22.24
N VAL A 99 -10.35 -5.80 23.58
CA VAL A 99 -10.23 -4.51 24.30
C VAL A 99 -8.78 -4.08 24.26
N LEU A 100 -8.54 -2.87 23.79
CA LEU A 100 -7.22 -2.27 23.67
C LEU A 100 -6.98 -1.24 24.78
N PHE A 101 -7.93 -0.35 24.97
CA PHE A 101 -7.84 0.71 25.96
C PHE A 101 -9.12 0.79 26.80
N VAL A 102 -8.95 1.24 28.02
CA VAL A 102 -10.05 1.54 28.95
C VAL A 102 -9.98 3.02 29.30
N ILE A 103 -11.05 3.74 29.01
CA ILE A 103 -11.28 5.12 29.42
C ILE A 103 -12.04 5.06 30.76
N ASN A 104 -11.78 5.98 31.67
CA ASN A 104 -12.45 6.01 32.97
C ASN A 104 -13.98 5.92 32.82
N GLN A 105 -14.57 4.94 33.49
CA GLN A 105 -15.97 4.53 33.34
C GLN A 105 -16.91 5.14 34.37
N ASP A 106 -16.40 5.72 35.43
CA ASP A 106 -17.22 6.05 36.62
C ASP A 106 -18.39 6.94 36.27
N GLN A 107 -18.18 8.01 35.52
CA GLN A 107 -19.25 8.93 35.12
C GLN A 107 -20.29 8.28 34.19
N TYR A 108 -19.83 7.41 33.27
CA TYR A 108 -20.70 6.73 32.32
C TYR A 108 -21.51 5.63 32.96
N ARG A 109 -20.91 4.90 33.93
CA ARG A 109 -21.58 3.90 34.73
C ARG A 109 -22.67 4.55 35.62
N ALA A 110 -22.34 5.66 36.27
CA ALA A 110 -23.32 6.41 37.05
C ALA A 110 -24.47 6.95 36.17
N LYS A 111 -24.18 7.41 34.94
CA LYS A 111 -25.19 7.85 33.96
C LYS A 111 -26.13 6.71 33.55
N ALA A 112 -25.59 5.55 33.24
CA ALA A 112 -26.36 4.37 32.84
C ALA A 112 -27.22 3.87 34.01
N ASP A 113 -26.68 3.84 35.24
CA ASP A 113 -27.42 3.43 36.42
C ASP A 113 -28.57 4.40 36.78
N LYS A 114 -28.35 5.72 36.57
CA LYS A 114 -29.42 6.73 36.71
C LYS A 114 -30.54 6.52 35.70
N ALA A 115 -30.17 6.30 34.39
CA ALA A 115 -31.16 6.04 33.33
C ALA A 115 -31.95 4.73 33.61
N ARG A 116 -31.25 3.70 34.08
CA ARG A 116 -31.88 2.42 34.48
C ARG A 116 -32.86 2.57 35.63
N ALA A 117 -32.53 3.41 36.65
CA ALA A 117 -33.42 3.72 37.73
C ALA A 117 -34.66 4.53 37.29
N GLN A 118 -34.47 5.46 36.33
CA GLN A 118 -35.56 6.22 35.75
C GLN A 118 -36.53 5.30 34.97
N LEU A 119 -36.01 4.41 34.15
CA LEU A 119 -36.82 3.42 33.41
C LEU A 119 -37.68 2.59 34.36
N LYS A 120 -37.11 2.05 35.45
CA LYS A 120 -37.87 1.29 36.48
C LYS A 120 -38.98 2.10 37.09
N LYS A 121 -38.77 3.39 37.34
CA LYS A 121 -39.80 4.28 37.84
C LYS A 121 -40.95 4.45 36.86
N ASP A 122 -40.63 4.65 35.59
CA ASP A 122 -41.62 4.89 34.53
C ASP A 122 -42.37 3.61 34.17
N GLU A 123 -41.72 2.44 34.18
CA GLU A 123 -42.37 1.13 34.12
C GLU A 123 -43.38 0.91 35.24
N ALA A 124 -43.01 1.29 36.50
CA ALA A 124 -43.94 1.20 37.60
C ALA A 124 -45.14 2.13 37.44
N GLN A 125 -44.96 3.32 36.88
CA GLN A 125 -46.03 4.27 36.57
C GLN A 125 -46.96 3.74 35.45
N ALA A 126 -46.39 3.15 34.40
CA ALA A 126 -47.13 2.51 33.29
C ALA A 126 -47.93 1.30 33.81
N LEU A 127 -47.34 0.50 34.70
CA LEU A 127 -48.04 -0.61 35.36
C LEU A 127 -49.23 -0.15 36.21
N LYS A 128 -49.05 0.98 36.95
CA LYS A 128 -50.15 1.60 37.69
C LYS A 128 -51.27 2.03 36.78
N ALA A 129 -50.95 2.80 35.71
CA ALA A 129 -51.95 3.28 34.74
C ALA A 129 -52.68 2.11 34.04
N LYS A 130 -51.95 1.06 33.70
CA LYS A 130 -52.52 -0.19 33.16
C LYS A 130 -53.56 -0.81 34.09
N ARG A 131 -53.24 -0.97 35.38
CA ARG A 131 -54.13 -1.52 36.38
C ARG A 131 -55.37 -0.63 36.58
N ASP A 132 -55.21 0.68 36.53
CA ASP A 132 -56.33 1.62 36.65
C ASP A 132 -57.26 1.49 35.44
N LEU A 133 -56.73 1.41 34.23
CA LEU A 133 -57.51 1.13 33.02
C LEU A 133 -58.24 -0.23 33.10
N GLU A 134 -57.54 -1.29 33.48
CA GLU A 134 -58.09 -2.63 33.63
C GLU A 134 -59.25 -2.67 34.67
N ARG A 135 -59.24 -1.75 35.64
CA ARG A 135 -60.32 -1.60 36.65
C ARG A 135 -61.51 -0.81 36.13
N ILE A 136 -61.26 0.26 35.36
CA ILE A 136 -62.30 1.14 34.84
C ILE A 136 -63.05 0.47 33.66
N LYS A 137 -62.39 -0.25 32.79
CA LYS A 137 -62.97 -0.90 31.62
C LYS A 137 -64.18 -1.78 31.93
N PRO A 138 -64.18 -2.69 32.90
CA PRO A 138 -65.40 -3.46 33.28
C PRO A 138 -66.49 -2.65 33.97
N LEU A 139 -66.09 -1.59 34.72
CA LEU A 139 -67.08 -0.70 35.35
C LEU A 139 -67.88 0.10 34.32
N TYR A 140 -67.20 0.60 33.31
CA TYR A 140 -67.86 1.24 32.18
C TYR A 140 -68.83 0.28 31.43
N ALA A 141 -68.41 -0.96 31.21
CA ALA A 141 -69.27 -1.98 30.58
C ALA A 141 -70.55 -2.29 31.41
N GLN A 142 -70.48 -2.05 32.70
CA GLN A 142 -71.62 -2.21 33.64
C GLN A 142 -72.40 -0.90 33.90
N ASN A 143 -72.13 0.19 33.11
CA ASN A 143 -72.66 1.56 33.31
C ASN A 143 -72.33 2.15 34.72
N ALA A 144 -71.27 1.68 35.40
CA ALA A 144 -70.84 2.15 36.71
C ALA A 144 -69.67 3.17 36.65
N ALA A 145 -69.17 3.50 35.42
CA ALA A 145 -68.19 4.54 35.13
C ALA A 145 -68.62 5.34 33.90
N SER A 146 -68.16 6.58 33.78
CA SER A 146 -68.45 7.44 32.63
C SER A 146 -67.50 7.16 31.43
N GLN A 147 -67.90 7.53 30.23
CA GLN A 147 -67.04 7.51 29.04
C GLN A 147 -65.77 8.34 29.28
N LEU A 148 -65.91 9.50 29.92
CA LEU A 148 -64.79 10.37 30.25
C LEU A 148 -63.74 9.68 31.16
N ASP A 149 -64.22 8.88 32.12
CA ASP A 149 -63.30 8.13 32.99
C ASP A 149 -62.51 7.08 32.23
N LEU A 150 -63.16 6.38 31.27
CA LEU A 150 -62.52 5.41 30.41
C LEU A 150 -61.48 6.09 29.48
N ASP A 151 -61.87 7.17 28.80
CA ASP A 151 -61.00 7.91 27.90
C ASP A 151 -59.77 8.48 28.60
N ASN A 152 -59.96 9.01 29.84
CA ASN A 152 -58.87 9.48 30.71
C ASN A 152 -57.92 8.34 31.13
N ALA A 153 -58.44 7.17 31.46
CA ALA A 153 -57.60 6.04 31.84
C ALA A 153 -56.82 5.45 30.64
N GLU A 154 -57.44 5.42 29.46
CA GLU A 154 -56.77 5.01 28.24
C GLU A 154 -55.63 5.99 27.86
N ALA A 155 -55.95 7.28 27.85
CA ALA A 155 -54.94 8.33 27.59
C ALA A 155 -53.79 8.32 28.60
N ALA A 156 -54.10 8.11 29.88
CA ALA A 156 -53.07 8.01 30.91
C ALA A 156 -52.15 6.79 30.75
N TYR A 157 -52.71 5.66 30.33
CA TYR A 157 -51.91 4.46 30.05
C TYR A 157 -51.06 4.65 28.78
N GLU A 158 -51.62 5.16 27.70
CA GLU A 158 -50.89 5.45 26.47
C GLU A 158 -49.72 6.43 26.68
N SER A 159 -49.96 7.50 27.45
CA SER A 159 -48.95 8.46 27.87
C SER A 159 -47.83 7.81 28.71
N ALA A 160 -48.20 6.94 29.64
CA ALA A 160 -47.23 6.25 30.48
C ALA A 160 -46.38 5.24 29.64
N VAL A 161 -46.97 4.54 28.67
CA VAL A 161 -46.26 3.66 27.75
C VAL A 161 -45.27 4.46 26.88
N ALA A 162 -45.69 5.62 26.35
CA ALA A 162 -44.79 6.50 25.62
C ALA A 162 -43.61 6.99 26.46
N THR A 163 -43.84 7.29 27.75
CA THR A 163 -42.78 7.68 28.68
C THR A 163 -41.79 6.56 28.95
N VAL A 164 -42.25 5.30 29.07
CA VAL A 164 -41.37 4.12 29.16
C VAL A 164 -40.47 4.00 27.93
N ALA A 165 -41.06 4.10 26.72
CA ALA A 165 -40.29 4.03 25.49
C ALA A 165 -39.19 5.12 25.39
N MET A 166 -39.48 6.32 25.89
CA MET A 166 -38.49 7.39 25.99
C MET A 166 -37.35 7.04 26.99
N SER A 167 -37.68 6.53 28.16
CA SER A 167 -36.68 6.13 29.17
C SER A 167 -35.85 4.92 28.72
N GLU A 168 -36.43 4.00 27.94
CA GLU A 168 -35.68 2.89 27.31
C GLU A 168 -34.64 3.44 26.32
N ALA A 169 -34.99 4.42 25.49
CA ALA A 169 -34.08 5.06 24.57
C ALA A 169 -32.94 5.80 25.30
N ASP A 170 -33.25 6.50 26.39
CA ASP A 170 -32.28 7.19 27.23
C ASP A 170 -31.29 6.19 27.87
N LEU A 171 -31.79 5.06 28.36
CA LEU A 171 -30.94 3.98 28.90
C LEU A 171 -30.03 3.40 27.81
N ALA A 172 -30.58 3.09 26.63
CA ALA A 172 -29.80 2.57 25.51
C ALA A 172 -28.68 3.53 25.08
N GLN A 173 -28.94 4.83 25.06
CA GLN A 173 -27.95 5.86 24.82
C GLN A 173 -26.85 5.87 25.89
N ALA A 174 -27.21 5.80 27.17
CA ALA A 174 -26.24 5.80 28.27
C ALA A 174 -25.37 4.52 28.26
N GLU A 175 -25.94 3.36 27.95
CA GLU A 175 -25.23 2.08 27.85
C GLU A 175 -24.28 2.07 26.60
N LEU A 176 -24.69 2.68 25.52
CA LEU A 176 -23.83 2.86 24.33
C LEU A 176 -22.61 3.73 24.65
N GLU A 177 -22.81 4.84 25.36
CA GLU A 177 -21.69 5.71 25.80
C GLU A 177 -20.76 4.98 26.75
N LEU A 178 -21.30 4.20 27.72
CA LEU A 178 -20.51 3.33 28.57
C LEU A 178 -19.74 2.27 27.77
N GLY A 179 -20.36 1.70 26.75
CA GLY A 179 -19.69 0.76 25.83
C GLY A 179 -18.50 1.37 25.08
N TYR A 180 -18.56 2.64 24.73
CA TYR A 180 -17.48 3.35 24.06
C TYR A 180 -16.26 3.65 24.96
N THR A 181 -16.39 3.54 26.27
CA THR A 181 -15.25 3.62 27.20
C THR A 181 -14.30 2.44 27.08
N LEU A 182 -14.79 1.29 26.59
CA LEU A 182 -13.99 0.12 26.24
C LEU A 182 -13.62 0.18 24.77
N VAL A 183 -12.48 0.75 24.48
CA VAL A 183 -12.00 0.89 23.09
C VAL A 183 -11.51 -0.45 22.57
N ARG A 184 -12.17 -0.95 21.53
CA ARG A 184 -11.90 -2.28 20.94
C ARG A 184 -11.30 -2.18 19.56
N SER A 185 -10.54 -3.22 19.17
CA SER A 185 -10.02 -3.33 17.82
C SER A 185 -11.14 -3.57 16.80
N PRO A 186 -11.23 -2.77 15.73
CA PRO A 186 -12.22 -2.99 14.66
C PRO A 186 -11.86 -4.15 13.73
N LEU A 187 -10.59 -4.55 13.69
CA LEU A 187 -10.09 -5.65 12.85
C LEU A 187 -9.00 -6.44 13.58
N SER A 188 -8.66 -7.62 13.06
CA SER A 188 -7.49 -8.39 13.52
C SER A 188 -6.26 -7.95 12.72
N GLY A 189 -5.14 -7.74 13.40
CA GLY A 189 -3.89 -7.28 12.78
C GLY A 189 -2.84 -6.86 13.80
N HIS A 190 -1.76 -6.27 13.34
CA HIS A 190 -0.71 -5.72 14.19
C HIS A 190 -1.08 -4.31 14.63
N ILE A 191 -0.99 -4.05 15.92
CA ILE A 191 -1.21 -2.73 16.49
C ILE A 191 0.12 -1.95 16.52
N SER A 192 0.05 -0.66 16.21
CA SER A 192 1.20 0.25 16.33
C SER A 192 1.54 0.57 17.78
N GLU A 193 2.51 1.44 17.97
CA GLU A 193 2.71 2.15 19.22
C GLU A 193 1.50 3.01 19.60
N ARG A 194 1.35 3.34 20.89
CA ARG A 194 0.34 4.26 21.37
C ARG A 194 0.67 5.70 20.99
N ASN A 195 -0.36 6.47 20.65
CA ASN A 195 -0.22 7.91 20.38
C ASN A 195 -0.47 8.79 21.60
N VAL A 196 -0.94 8.19 22.70
CA VAL A 196 -1.27 8.89 23.95
C VAL A 196 -0.86 8.05 25.16
N ASP A 197 -0.41 8.74 26.22
CA ASP A 197 0.01 8.11 27.47
C ASP A 197 -1.17 7.88 28.41
N LEU A 198 -1.02 6.91 29.32
CA LEU A 198 -1.98 6.67 30.41
C LEU A 198 -2.13 7.92 31.27
N GLY A 199 -3.33 8.18 31.76
CA GLY A 199 -3.66 9.40 32.51
C GLY A 199 -3.91 10.64 31.64
N THR A 200 -3.78 10.54 30.31
CA THR A 200 -4.11 11.65 29.39
C THR A 200 -5.62 11.73 29.18
N LEU A 201 -6.16 12.95 29.12
CA LEU A 201 -7.54 13.20 28.71
C LEU A 201 -7.66 12.97 27.20
N VAL A 202 -8.52 12.05 26.81
CA VAL A 202 -8.80 11.69 25.40
C VAL A 202 -10.26 11.96 25.08
N GLY A 203 -10.58 12.15 23.79
CA GLY A 203 -11.97 12.39 23.37
C GLY A 203 -12.08 13.04 22.00
N PRO A 204 -13.31 13.20 21.48
CA PRO A 204 -13.55 13.75 20.13
C PRO A 204 -13.02 15.17 19.90
N GLY A 205 -12.96 15.97 20.97
CA GLY A 205 -12.53 17.38 20.93
C GLY A 205 -11.02 17.62 21.10
N GLY A 206 -10.22 16.55 21.29
CA GLY A 206 -8.80 16.65 21.61
C GLY A 206 -7.97 15.52 21.01
N LYS A 207 -7.15 14.88 21.84
CA LYS A 207 -6.35 13.72 21.45
C LYS A 207 -7.26 12.49 21.27
N SER A 208 -7.82 12.29 20.09
CA SER A 208 -8.73 11.18 19.81
C SER A 208 -8.03 9.94 19.28
N LEU A 209 -6.92 10.08 18.53
CA LEU A 209 -6.16 8.97 17.97
C LEU A 209 -5.35 8.28 19.07
N LEU A 210 -5.68 7.03 19.36
CA LEU A 210 -5.06 6.24 20.41
C LEU A 210 -3.97 5.32 19.86
N ALA A 211 -4.27 4.59 18.81
CA ALA A 211 -3.34 3.68 18.11
C ALA A 211 -3.83 3.42 16.69
N THR A 212 -3.02 2.68 15.94
CA THR A 212 -3.38 2.23 14.59
C THR A 212 -3.30 0.71 14.53
N VAL A 213 -4.27 0.07 13.88
CA VAL A 213 -4.24 -1.37 13.63
C VAL A 213 -4.12 -1.61 12.13
N VAL A 214 -3.15 -2.44 11.77
CA VAL A 214 -2.77 -2.72 10.39
C VAL A 214 -2.93 -4.20 10.12
N LYS A 215 -3.72 -4.54 9.11
CA LYS A 215 -3.84 -5.91 8.61
C LYS A 215 -2.67 -6.22 7.69
N SER A 216 -1.73 -7.05 8.15
CA SER A 216 -0.47 -7.38 7.46
C SER A 216 -0.38 -8.80 6.92
N ASP A 217 -1.44 -9.61 7.08
CA ASP A 217 -1.53 -10.97 6.52
C ASP A 217 -1.62 -10.96 4.98
N THR A 218 -2.16 -9.90 4.41
CA THR A 218 -2.20 -9.63 2.98
C THR A 218 -1.69 -8.22 2.73
N VAL A 219 -0.73 -8.09 1.82
CA VAL A 219 -0.13 -6.80 1.46
C VAL A 219 -0.41 -6.45 0.00
N LEU A 220 -0.53 -5.17 -0.29
CA LEU A 220 -0.59 -4.62 -1.63
C LEU A 220 0.81 -4.15 -2.02
N VAL A 221 1.26 -4.57 -3.18
CA VAL A 221 2.53 -4.12 -3.75
C VAL A 221 2.24 -3.19 -4.89
N ASP A 222 2.58 -1.92 -4.72
CA ASP A 222 2.48 -0.92 -5.77
C ASP A 222 3.86 -0.76 -6.41
N PHE A 223 4.00 -1.12 -7.66
CA PHE A 223 5.18 -0.81 -8.46
C PHE A 223 4.77 0.02 -9.67
N ARG A 224 5.60 1.00 -9.97
CA ARG A 224 5.44 1.82 -11.18
C ARG A 224 6.46 1.36 -12.20
N ASP A 225 5.98 0.83 -13.30
CA ASP A 225 6.80 0.67 -14.48
C ASP A 225 7.14 2.07 -15.02
N ARG A 226 8.43 2.34 -15.16
CA ARG A 226 8.89 3.49 -15.92
C ARG A 226 8.55 3.20 -17.37
N LYS A 227 7.44 3.73 -17.88
CA LYS A 227 7.22 3.77 -19.32
C LYS A 227 8.50 4.33 -19.95
N SER A 228 9.33 3.44 -20.49
CA SER A 228 10.36 3.86 -21.41
C SER A 228 9.61 4.51 -22.55
N THR A 229 9.74 5.81 -22.69
CA THR A 229 9.33 6.53 -23.89
C THR A 229 10.17 5.94 -25.01
N ARG A 230 9.71 4.86 -25.64
CA ARG A 230 10.19 4.49 -26.96
C ARG A 230 9.71 5.61 -27.87
N LEU A 231 10.58 6.56 -28.10
CA LEU A 231 10.51 7.41 -29.28
C LEU A 231 10.53 6.45 -30.46
N ASN A 232 9.37 6.25 -31.07
CA ASN A 232 9.32 5.69 -32.42
C ASN A 232 9.98 6.72 -33.32
N SER A 233 11.19 6.43 -33.70
CA SER A 233 11.85 7.01 -34.88
C SER A 233 11.56 6.16 -36.11
#